data_36a4eed3c34f95e91b9256659ebe5f4f
#
_entry.id   36a4eed3c34f95e91b9256659ebe5f4f
#
_cell.length_a   1.000
_cell.length_b   1.000
_cell.length_c   1.000
_cell.angle_alpha   90.00
_cell.angle_beta   90.00
_cell.angle_gamma   90.00
#
_symmetry.space_group_name_H-M   'P 1'
#
loop_
_entity.id
_entity.type
_entity.pdbx_description
1 polymer ?
#
loop_
_entity_poly.entity_id
_entity_poly.type
_entity_poly.pdbx_seq_one_letter_code
_entity_poly.pdbx_strand_id
1 'polypeptide(L)'
;MVKKIKKAETTRRRFISGFSLLSAGIILRPLSLFSQEENQVLNIGSPANFLSDKLISNFQKVVSSSINSITYNSNSNINFNNNNYDVLIGRDSYLEGLIDDGKIAELNKDLIPNNSFIDPKFTNSAFDKDRKHTIPLSYGAIGIAYRKSKFSEPPSTWRWLLDSDKYAGKIALLGDGRTLIQIALKYMGVSLNTNDPMWINQAEKLLKRQKVNIKDFGKKNGIELLINGEVDLAIVSNENFKNINDNDIGFTFPREGSLIWQDCACIPKSSIKVEESHSIINSMLDPKNSKSIAENLQTATPNIMALDISKKSYKENTTIFPNAQIIERYEDTSTILDFDYEMMIEEMWDNILDS
;
A
#
# COMPACT_ATOMS: atom_id res chain seq x y z
N MET A 1 38.55 -33.85 -45.89
CA MET A 1 37.91 -34.97 -46.64
C MET A 1 36.44 -34.54 -46.89
N VAL A 2 36.14 -34.37 -48.13
CA VAL A 2 34.95 -33.85 -48.78
C VAL A 2 33.88 -34.94 -48.97
N LYS A 3 32.60 -34.62 -48.80
CA LYS A 3 31.44 -35.15 -49.52
C LYS A 3 30.20 -34.37 -49.11
N LYS A 4 29.71 -33.45 -49.81
CA LYS A 4 28.96 -33.23 -51.08
C LYS A 4 27.76 -34.11 -51.31
N ILE A 5 26.58 -33.42 -51.42
CA ILE A 5 25.49 -33.48 -52.42
C ILE A 5 24.37 -34.48 -52.12
N LYS A 6 23.04 -34.11 -52.18
CA LYS A 6 22.27 -33.76 -53.35
C LYS A 6 20.90 -33.14 -53.04
N LYS A 7 20.55 -32.12 -53.82
CA LYS A 7 19.19 -31.63 -54.16
C LYS A 7 18.39 -32.68 -54.93
N ALA A 8 17.07 -32.66 -54.75
CA ALA A 8 16.15 -33.06 -55.81
C ALA A 8 14.92 -32.19 -55.83
N GLU A 9 14.79 -31.48 -56.95
CA GLU A 9 13.60 -30.74 -57.40
C GLU A 9 12.68 -31.69 -58.21
N THR A 10 11.49 -31.14 -58.54
CA THR A 10 10.53 -31.48 -59.60
C THR A 10 9.30 -32.26 -59.11
N THR A 11 8.05 -31.98 -59.53
CA THR A 11 7.52 -31.28 -60.70
C THR A 11 6.00 -31.09 -60.52
N ARG A 12 5.48 -29.98 -61.06
CA ARG A 12 4.07 -29.69 -61.31
C ARG A 12 3.44 -30.70 -62.28
N ARG A 13 2.16 -31.06 -62.05
CA ARG A 13 1.22 -31.29 -63.14
C ARG A 13 -0.22 -30.97 -62.77
N ARG A 14 -0.83 -30.13 -63.62
CA ARG A 14 -2.24 -29.77 -63.72
C ARG A 14 -3.05 -31.00 -64.14
N PHE A 15 -4.31 -31.10 -63.65
CA PHE A 15 -5.39 -31.64 -64.48
C PHE A 15 -6.67 -30.83 -64.25
N ILE A 16 -7.21 -30.32 -65.34
CA ILE A 16 -8.48 -29.62 -65.50
C ILE A 16 -9.42 -30.57 -66.25
N SER A 17 -10.66 -30.68 -65.76
CA SER A 17 -11.92 -30.91 -66.47
C SER A 17 -12.93 -31.50 -65.47
N GLY A 18 -14.16 -31.06 -65.23
CA GLY A 18 -15.10 -30.34 -66.04
C GLY A 18 -16.50 -30.96 -65.76
N PHE A 19 -17.55 -30.12 -65.70
CA PHE A 19 -19.02 -30.50 -65.73
C PHE A 19 -19.65 -30.82 -64.36
N SER A 20 -20.83 -30.38 -63.98
CA SER A 20 -21.94 -29.55 -64.48
C SER A 20 -22.93 -29.32 -63.36
N LEU A 21 -23.52 -28.16 -63.31
CA LEU A 21 -24.75 -27.70 -62.67
C LEU A 21 -25.74 -28.78 -62.17
N LEU A 22 -26.09 -28.64 -60.88
CA LEU A 22 -27.48 -28.76 -60.40
C LEU A 22 -27.69 -27.84 -59.20
N SER A 23 -28.54 -26.87 -59.38
CA SER A 23 -29.00 -25.89 -58.41
C SER A 23 -29.87 -26.57 -57.34
N ALA A 24 -29.38 -26.55 -56.09
CA ALA A 24 -30.25 -26.63 -54.92
C ALA A 24 -29.78 -25.54 -53.96
N GLY A 25 -30.60 -24.49 -53.79
CA GLY A 25 -30.36 -23.39 -52.88
C GLY A 25 -30.32 -23.86 -51.44
N ILE A 26 -29.10 -24.03 -50.95
CA ILE A 26 -28.86 -24.05 -49.50
C ILE A 26 -28.45 -22.64 -49.13
N ILE A 27 -29.37 -21.92 -48.50
CA ILE A 27 -29.08 -20.71 -47.77
C ILE A 27 -28.11 -21.12 -46.64
N LEU A 28 -26.79 -21.01 -46.93
CA LEU A 28 -25.78 -20.97 -45.90
C LEU A 28 -26.00 -19.67 -45.11
N ARG A 29 -26.81 -19.76 -44.06
CA ARG A 29 -26.69 -18.80 -42.96
C ARG A 29 -25.21 -18.82 -42.56
N PRO A 30 -24.52 -17.66 -42.48
CA PRO A 30 -23.25 -17.63 -41.84
C PRO A 30 -23.48 -18.18 -40.40
N LEU A 31 -22.85 -19.30 -40.08
CA LEU A 31 -22.59 -19.64 -38.72
C LEU A 31 -21.82 -18.42 -38.17
N SER A 32 -22.54 -17.51 -37.50
CA SER A 32 -21.92 -16.63 -36.56
C SER A 32 -21.12 -17.58 -35.66
N LEU A 33 -19.82 -17.52 -35.82
CA LEU A 33 -18.92 -17.90 -34.76
C LEU A 33 -19.40 -17.14 -33.54
N PHE A 34 -20.19 -17.81 -32.72
CA PHE A 34 -20.26 -17.47 -31.31
C PHE A 34 -18.81 -17.73 -30.85
N SER A 35 -17.96 -16.71 -30.92
CA SER A 35 -16.91 -16.60 -29.96
C SER A 35 -17.66 -16.70 -28.62
N GLN A 36 -17.48 -17.82 -27.93
CA GLN A 36 -17.68 -17.82 -26.50
C GLN A 36 -16.83 -16.63 -26.04
N GLU A 37 -17.52 -15.53 -25.66
CA GLU A 37 -16.94 -14.60 -24.73
C GLU A 37 -16.63 -15.48 -23.51
N GLU A 38 -15.39 -15.99 -23.44
CA GLU A 38 -14.85 -16.41 -22.17
C GLU A 38 -15.16 -15.25 -21.26
N ASN A 39 -16.01 -15.48 -20.25
CA ASN A 39 -16.28 -14.51 -19.21
C ASN A 39 -14.93 -14.11 -18.63
N GLN A 40 -14.36 -13.03 -19.15
CA GLN A 40 -13.05 -12.58 -18.74
C GLN A 40 -13.17 -12.17 -17.30
N VAL A 41 -12.38 -12.81 -16.44
CA VAL A 41 -12.36 -12.53 -15.01
C VAL A 41 -11.34 -11.43 -14.75
N LEU A 42 -11.75 -10.32 -14.14
CA LEU A 42 -10.87 -9.25 -13.67
C LEU A 42 -10.48 -9.53 -12.22
N ASN A 43 -9.20 -9.73 -11.97
CA ASN A 43 -8.66 -10.07 -10.65
C ASN A 43 -8.23 -8.81 -9.89
N ILE A 44 -8.84 -8.57 -8.74
CA ILE A 44 -8.47 -7.47 -7.83
C ILE A 44 -7.80 -8.05 -6.59
N GLY A 45 -6.49 -7.80 -6.43
CA GLY A 45 -5.75 -8.10 -5.21
C GLY A 45 -5.91 -7.01 -4.17
N SER A 46 -6.27 -7.35 -2.93
CA SER A 46 -6.42 -6.35 -1.87
C SER A 46 -6.13 -6.92 -0.48
N PRO A 47 -5.77 -6.06 0.50
CA PRO A 47 -5.76 -6.46 1.90
C PRO A 47 -7.13 -7.00 2.33
N ALA A 48 -7.13 -7.92 3.31
CA ALA A 48 -8.36 -8.42 3.90
C ALA A 48 -9.23 -7.26 4.42
N ASN A 49 -10.55 -7.37 4.22
CA ASN A 49 -11.54 -6.36 4.58
C ASN A 49 -11.46 -5.01 3.83
N PHE A 50 -10.60 -4.89 2.81
CA PHE A 50 -10.52 -3.66 2.01
C PHE A 50 -11.75 -3.51 1.11
N LEU A 51 -12.15 -4.58 0.44
CA LEU A 51 -13.30 -4.62 -0.46
C LEU A 51 -14.48 -5.33 0.20
N SER A 52 -15.60 -4.61 0.35
CA SER A 52 -16.87 -5.22 0.74
C SER A 52 -17.64 -5.72 -0.49
N ASP A 53 -18.57 -6.66 -0.31
CA ASP A 53 -19.44 -7.15 -1.38
C ASP A 53 -20.21 -6.02 -2.09
N LYS A 54 -20.61 -4.99 -1.34
CA LYS A 54 -21.24 -3.79 -1.89
C LYS A 54 -20.31 -3.02 -2.83
N LEU A 55 -19.04 -2.88 -2.47
CA LEU A 55 -18.03 -2.23 -3.34
C LEU A 55 -17.80 -3.05 -4.61
N ILE A 56 -17.63 -4.37 -4.48
CA ILE A 56 -17.51 -5.28 -5.63
C ILE A 56 -18.73 -5.16 -6.54
N SER A 57 -19.94 -5.13 -5.98
CA SER A 57 -21.18 -4.92 -6.75
C SER A 57 -21.22 -3.55 -7.45
N ASN A 58 -20.64 -2.50 -6.88
CA ASN A 58 -20.54 -1.21 -7.55
C ASN A 58 -19.51 -1.25 -8.69
N PHE A 59 -18.39 -1.92 -8.49
CA PHE A 59 -17.36 -2.08 -9.51
C PHE A 59 -17.86 -2.90 -10.70
N GLN A 60 -18.67 -3.94 -10.45
CA GLN A 60 -19.27 -4.76 -11.51
C GLN A 60 -20.15 -3.95 -12.47
N LYS A 61 -20.63 -2.77 -12.08
CA LYS A 61 -21.45 -1.90 -12.94
C LYS A 61 -20.63 -1.10 -13.97
N VAL A 62 -19.33 -1.02 -13.79
CA VAL A 62 -18.44 -0.19 -14.62
C VAL A 62 -17.48 -1.00 -15.49
N VAL A 63 -17.55 -2.34 -15.41
CA VAL A 63 -16.75 -3.27 -16.21
C VAL A 63 -17.63 -4.39 -16.77
N SER A 64 -17.19 -4.96 -17.91
CA SER A 64 -17.84 -6.11 -18.56
C SER A 64 -17.39 -7.44 -17.99
N SER A 65 -16.12 -7.52 -17.59
CA SER A 65 -15.54 -8.73 -16.97
C SER A 65 -16.19 -9.02 -15.61
N SER A 66 -16.32 -10.30 -15.26
CA SER A 66 -16.69 -10.68 -13.89
C SER A 66 -15.52 -10.38 -12.95
N ILE A 67 -15.82 -9.88 -11.75
CA ILE A 67 -14.79 -9.51 -10.76
C ILE A 67 -14.49 -10.68 -9.84
N ASN A 68 -13.22 -11.03 -9.72
CA ASN A 68 -12.67 -11.95 -8.72
C ASN A 68 -11.83 -11.17 -7.71
N SER A 69 -12.18 -11.22 -6.44
CA SER A 69 -11.43 -10.57 -5.35
C SER A 69 -10.49 -11.58 -4.70
N ILE A 70 -9.20 -11.28 -4.74
CA ILE A 70 -8.12 -12.08 -4.15
C ILE A 70 -7.61 -11.31 -2.92
N THR A 71 -7.87 -11.83 -1.73
CA THR A 71 -7.49 -11.17 -0.48
C THR A 71 -6.19 -11.74 0.10
N TYR A 72 -5.41 -10.88 0.75
CA TYR A 72 -4.21 -11.26 1.48
C TYR A 72 -4.17 -10.56 2.86
N ASN A 73 -3.49 -11.19 3.83
CA ASN A 73 -3.42 -10.68 5.20
C ASN A 73 -2.18 -9.80 5.47
N SER A 74 -1.14 -9.95 4.67
CA SER A 74 0.08 -9.15 4.74
C SER A 74 0.74 -9.04 3.37
N ASN A 75 1.59 -8.03 3.16
CA ASN A 75 2.32 -7.86 1.90
C ASN A 75 3.18 -9.08 1.55
N SER A 76 3.75 -9.77 2.55
CA SER A 76 4.51 -11.02 2.34
C SER A 76 3.68 -12.17 1.76
N ASN A 77 2.36 -12.09 1.89
CA ASN A 77 1.43 -13.10 1.35
C ASN A 77 0.91 -12.76 -0.05
N ILE A 78 1.36 -11.64 -0.64
CA ILE A 78 1.02 -11.27 -2.02
C ILE A 78 1.82 -12.15 -2.96
N ASN A 79 1.12 -13.09 -3.61
CA ASN A 79 1.73 -13.95 -4.60
C ASN A 79 1.69 -13.29 -5.99
N PHE A 80 2.49 -12.23 -6.16
CA PHE A 80 2.48 -11.41 -7.37
C PHE A 80 2.80 -12.21 -8.63
N ASN A 81 3.72 -13.17 -8.55
CA ASN A 81 4.17 -13.94 -9.71
C ASN A 81 3.17 -15.03 -10.15
N ASN A 82 2.34 -15.54 -9.24
CA ASN A 82 1.41 -16.63 -9.52
C ASN A 82 -0.03 -16.17 -9.71
N ASN A 83 -0.39 -14.99 -9.21
CA ASN A 83 -1.71 -14.43 -9.39
C ASN A 83 -1.68 -13.40 -10.52
N ASN A 84 -2.55 -13.60 -11.51
CA ASN A 84 -2.72 -12.64 -12.59
C ASN A 84 -3.62 -11.49 -12.12
N TYR A 85 -3.07 -10.58 -11.32
CA TYR A 85 -3.80 -9.38 -10.92
C TYR A 85 -3.99 -8.41 -12.08
N ASP A 86 -5.18 -7.86 -12.20
CA ASP A 86 -5.48 -6.74 -13.09
C ASP A 86 -5.43 -5.41 -12.35
N VAL A 87 -5.88 -5.40 -11.09
CA VAL A 87 -5.68 -4.30 -10.13
C VAL A 87 -5.07 -4.88 -8.87
N LEU A 88 -4.04 -4.24 -8.33
CA LEU A 88 -3.47 -4.57 -7.02
C LEU A 88 -3.57 -3.36 -6.11
N ILE A 89 -4.09 -3.58 -4.90
CA ILE A 89 -4.09 -2.59 -3.83
C ILE A 89 -3.04 -3.03 -2.82
N GLY A 90 -2.04 -2.24 -2.57
CA GLY A 90 -0.94 -2.59 -1.66
C GLY A 90 -0.41 -1.41 -0.87
N ARG A 91 0.34 -1.74 0.17
CA ARG A 91 1.08 -0.77 0.97
C ARG A 91 2.18 -0.12 0.12
N ASP A 92 2.38 1.19 0.28
CA ASP A 92 3.40 1.98 -0.41
C ASP A 92 4.78 1.32 -0.43
N SER A 93 5.29 0.88 0.71
CA SER A 93 6.59 0.21 0.82
C SER A 93 6.72 -1.08 0.00
N TYR A 94 5.62 -1.80 -0.22
CA TYR A 94 5.62 -2.98 -1.08
C TYR A 94 5.52 -2.61 -2.56
N LEU A 95 4.67 -1.64 -2.89
CA LEU A 95 4.46 -1.21 -4.28
C LEU A 95 5.71 -0.53 -4.86
N GLU A 96 6.48 0.16 -4.03
CA GLU A 96 7.74 0.76 -4.42
C GLU A 96 8.69 -0.27 -5.03
N GLY A 97 8.92 -1.40 -4.37
CA GLY A 97 9.74 -2.47 -4.91
C GLY A 97 9.22 -3.04 -6.24
N LEU A 98 7.90 -3.11 -6.42
CA LEU A 98 7.32 -3.53 -7.70
C LEU A 98 7.47 -2.49 -8.81
N ILE A 99 7.48 -1.19 -8.47
CA ILE A 99 7.74 -0.10 -9.42
C ILE A 99 9.18 -0.20 -9.91
N ASP A 100 10.15 -0.38 -9.00
CA ASP A 100 11.57 -0.50 -9.33
C ASP A 100 11.90 -1.72 -10.16
N ASP A 101 11.29 -2.85 -9.81
CA ASP A 101 11.36 -4.06 -10.63
C ASP A 101 10.72 -3.87 -12.02
N GLY A 102 10.12 -2.70 -12.28
CA GLY A 102 9.42 -2.41 -13.53
C GLY A 102 8.17 -3.26 -13.76
N LYS A 103 7.54 -3.76 -12.69
CA LYS A 103 6.37 -4.66 -12.74
C LYS A 103 5.02 -3.94 -12.80
N ILE A 104 4.99 -2.65 -12.46
CA ILE A 104 3.77 -1.82 -12.45
C ILE A 104 3.73 -0.93 -13.70
N ALA A 105 2.56 -0.80 -14.31
CA ALA A 105 2.33 0.06 -15.47
C ALA A 105 2.21 1.54 -15.06
N GLU A 106 2.56 2.45 -15.95
CA GLU A 106 2.17 3.85 -15.82
C GLU A 106 0.66 3.99 -15.99
N LEU A 107 0.04 4.81 -15.16
CA LEU A 107 -1.40 5.05 -15.19
C LEU A 107 -1.74 6.15 -16.20
N ASN A 108 -2.75 5.90 -17.02
CA ASN A 108 -3.37 6.93 -17.85
C ASN A 108 -4.38 7.73 -16.99
N LYS A 109 -3.99 8.93 -16.55
CA LYS A 109 -4.81 9.79 -15.71
C LYS A 109 -6.10 10.27 -16.38
N ASP A 110 -6.13 10.33 -17.72
CA ASP A 110 -7.35 10.70 -18.47
C ASP A 110 -8.46 9.65 -18.29
N LEU A 111 -8.10 8.39 -18.00
CA LEU A 111 -9.04 7.32 -17.68
C LEU A 111 -9.46 7.29 -16.20
N ILE A 112 -8.88 8.18 -15.37
CA ILE A 112 -9.17 8.27 -13.93
C ILE A 112 -9.59 9.72 -13.57
N PRO A 113 -10.69 10.26 -14.11
CA PRO A 113 -11.11 11.64 -13.85
C PRO A 113 -11.33 11.94 -12.35
N ASN A 114 -11.75 10.96 -11.56
CA ASN A 114 -11.92 11.11 -10.12
C ASN A 114 -10.59 11.30 -9.35
N ASN A 115 -9.42 11.17 -10.03
CA ASN A 115 -8.13 11.53 -9.45
C ASN A 115 -8.08 13.02 -9.03
N SER A 116 -8.92 13.86 -9.63
CA SER A 116 -9.08 15.27 -9.25
C SER A 116 -9.65 15.48 -7.83
N PHE A 117 -10.19 14.44 -7.20
CA PHE A 117 -10.70 14.48 -5.82
C PHE A 117 -9.64 14.17 -4.77
N ILE A 118 -8.43 13.80 -5.19
CA ILE A 118 -7.32 13.55 -4.26
C ILE A 118 -6.77 14.88 -3.75
N ASP A 119 -6.59 14.97 -2.43
CA ASP A 119 -5.97 16.12 -1.79
C ASP A 119 -4.59 16.39 -2.41
N PRO A 120 -4.27 17.65 -2.76
CA PRO A 120 -2.98 18.02 -3.34
C PRO A 120 -1.76 17.49 -2.59
N LYS A 121 -1.85 17.31 -1.28
CA LYS A 121 -0.78 16.71 -0.45
C LYS A 121 -0.39 15.28 -0.91
N PHE A 122 -1.32 14.54 -1.48
CA PHE A 122 -1.13 13.14 -1.90
C PHE A 122 -0.93 12.97 -3.41
N THR A 123 -0.87 14.06 -4.17
CA THR A 123 -0.68 13.99 -5.63
C THR A 123 0.77 13.74 -6.04
N ASN A 124 1.69 13.80 -5.10
CA ASN A 124 3.08 13.41 -5.25
C ASN A 124 3.49 12.52 -4.06
N SER A 125 4.54 11.73 -4.23
CA SER A 125 5.05 10.84 -3.18
C SER A 125 6.55 10.62 -3.34
N ALA A 126 7.23 10.36 -2.23
CA ALA A 126 8.64 10.03 -2.24
C ALA A 126 8.92 8.73 -3.02
N PHE A 127 8.02 7.73 -2.93
CA PHE A 127 8.19 6.44 -3.61
C PHE A 127 7.64 6.39 -5.05
N ASP A 128 6.76 7.31 -5.43
CA ASP A 128 6.13 7.35 -6.78
C ASP A 128 5.92 8.80 -7.20
N LYS A 129 6.98 9.38 -7.76
CA LYS A 129 6.98 10.78 -8.19
C LYS A 129 5.84 11.06 -9.18
N ASP A 130 5.08 12.15 -8.91
CA ASP A 130 3.92 12.58 -9.70
C ASP A 130 2.81 11.52 -9.79
N ARG A 131 2.83 10.50 -8.93
CA ARG A 131 1.88 9.38 -8.94
C ARG A 131 1.72 8.76 -10.31
N LYS A 132 2.84 8.43 -10.95
CA LYS A 132 2.83 7.82 -12.29
C LYS A 132 2.23 6.42 -12.29
N HIS A 133 2.44 5.67 -11.22
CA HIS A 133 2.13 4.24 -11.14
C HIS A 133 1.02 3.91 -10.16
N THR A 134 0.74 4.80 -9.19
CA THR A 134 -0.16 4.50 -8.07
C THR A 134 -1.20 5.58 -7.83
N ILE A 135 -2.34 5.17 -7.26
CA ILE A 135 -3.39 6.06 -6.76
C ILE A 135 -3.60 5.77 -5.28
N PRO A 136 -3.44 6.76 -4.38
CA PRO A 136 -3.67 6.56 -2.95
C PRO A 136 -5.17 6.42 -2.66
N LEU A 137 -5.54 5.40 -1.88
CA LEU A 137 -6.93 5.09 -1.51
C LEU A 137 -7.19 5.32 -0.02
N SER A 138 -6.21 5.02 0.81
CA SER A 138 -6.26 5.23 2.26
C SER A 138 -4.87 5.57 2.79
N TYR A 139 -4.82 6.19 3.96
CA TYR A 139 -3.57 6.45 4.65
C TYR A 139 -3.72 6.38 6.16
N GLY A 140 -2.62 6.21 6.83
CA GLY A 140 -2.50 6.31 8.27
C GLY A 140 -1.11 6.77 8.67
N ALA A 141 -0.83 6.73 9.96
CA ALA A 141 0.46 7.18 10.45
C ALA A 141 0.90 6.42 11.70
N ILE A 142 2.21 6.43 11.91
CA ILE A 142 2.82 5.94 13.14
C ILE A 142 2.64 7.01 14.23
N GLY A 143 2.33 6.56 15.44
CA GLY A 143 2.14 7.44 16.59
C GLY A 143 2.43 6.75 17.91
N ILE A 144 1.98 7.37 19.00
CA ILE A 144 2.20 6.92 20.37
C ILE A 144 0.90 6.37 20.94
N ALA A 145 0.87 5.09 21.26
CA ALA A 145 -0.13 4.50 22.13
C ALA A 145 0.32 4.59 23.59
N TYR A 146 -0.62 4.81 24.50
CA TYR A 146 -0.30 4.99 25.92
C TYR A 146 -1.45 4.59 26.84
N ARG A 147 -1.15 4.30 28.09
CA ARG A 147 -2.15 4.07 29.14
C ARG A 147 -2.58 5.39 29.77
N LYS A 148 -3.83 5.82 29.54
CA LYS A 148 -4.36 7.10 30.01
C LYS A 148 -4.22 7.27 31.54
N SER A 149 -4.41 6.20 32.30
CA SER A 149 -4.26 6.22 33.75
C SER A 149 -2.84 6.57 34.25
N LYS A 150 -1.82 6.53 33.38
CA LYS A 150 -0.42 6.84 33.68
C LYS A 150 0.00 8.26 33.29
N PHE A 151 -0.87 9.00 32.62
CA PHE A 151 -0.56 10.32 32.09
C PHE A 151 -1.66 11.31 32.45
N SER A 152 -1.27 12.49 32.94
CA SER A 152 -2.21 13.62 33.15
C SER A 152 -2.68 14.23 31.83
N GLU A 153 -1.83 14.16 30.80
CA GLU A 153 -2.08 14.67 29.45
C GLU A 153 -1.51 13.68 28.41
N PRO A 154 -2.07 13.60 27.18
CA PRO A 154 -1.54 12.76 26.12
C PRO A 154 -0.06 13.02 25.85
N PRO A 155 0.81 11.99 25.75
CA PRO A 155 2.24 12.16 25.48
C PRO A 155 2.47 12.57 24.01
N SER A 156 2.55 13.87 23.73
CA SER A 156 2.57 14.45 22.37
C SER A 156 3.97 14.64 21.79
N THR A 157 4.98 13.92 22.27
CA THR A 157 6.38 14.04 21.81
C THR A 157 7.09 12.70 21.83
N TRP A 158 7.89 12.40 20.81
CA TRP A 158 8.75 11.22 20.75
C TRP A 158 9.77 11.14 21.88
N ARG A 159 10.06 12.26 22.55
CA ARG A 159 11.00 12.32 23.67
C ARG A 159 10.77 11.23 24.72
N TRP A 160 9.50 10.97 25.06
CA TRP A 160 9.16 10.03 26.13
C TRP A 160 9.55 8.58 25.81
N LEU A 161 9.67 8.24 24.54
CA LEU A 161 10.06 6.91 24.10
C LEU A 161 11.55 6.83 23.73
N LEU A 162 12.11 7.93 23.19
CA LEU A 162 13.44 7.92 22.55
C LEU A 162 14.54 8.62 23.36
N ASP A 163 14.20 9.49 24.31
CA ASP A 163 15.18 10.34 25.01
C ASP A 163 14.75 10.68 26.45
N SER A 164 14.27 9.66 27.19
CA SER A 164 13.85 9.83 28.58
C SER A 164 13.93 8.50 29.34
N ASP A 165 14.35 8.56 30.60
CA ASP A 165 14.34 7.46 31.56
C ASP A 165 13.06 7.40 32.41
N LYS A 166 12.18 8.40 32.29
CA LYS A 166 10.95 8.53 33.10
C LYS A 166 10.07 7.28 33.07
N TYR A 167 10.03 6.58 31.94
CA TYR A 167 9.25 5.37 31.73
C TYR A 167 10.13 4.14 31.48
N ALA A 168 11.34 4.12 32.07
CA ALA A 168 12.27 3.00 31.93
C ALA A 168 11.62 1.65 32.24
N GLY A 169 11.81 0.66 31.39
CA GLY A 169 11.22 -0.66 31.48
C GLY A 169 9.70 -0.70 31.18
N LYS A 170 9.10 0.42 30.73
CA LYS A 170 7.67 0.56 30.42
C LYS A 170 7.41 1.05 28.99
N ILE A 171 8.36 0.86 28.08
CA ILE A 171 8.31 1.31 26.68
C ILE A 171 8.41 0.10 25.75
N ALA A 172 7.53 0.04 24.74
CA ALA A 172 7.64 -0.86 23.59
C ALA A 172 7.89 -0.05 22.32
N LEU A 173 8.88 -0.46 21.55
CA LEU A 173 9.17 0.10 20.22
C LEU A 173 8.73 -0.86 19.11
N LEU A 174 8.82 -0.43 17.84
CA LEU A 174 8.60 -1.31 16.69
C LEU A 174 9.81 -2.24 16.50
N GLY A 175 9.58 -3.39 15.85
CA GLY A 175 10.64 -4.33 15.50
C GLY A 175 11.30 -4.04 14.15
N ASP A 176 10.92 -2.94 13.50
CA ASP A 176 11.47 -2.49 12.22
C ASP A 176 12.50 -1.39 12.45
N GLY A 177 13.77 -1.72 12.25
CA GLY A 177 14.92 -0.83 12.48
C GLY A 177 14.87 0.42 11.60
N ARG A 178 14.47 0.29 10.35
CA ARG A 178 14.33 1.43 9.43
C ARG A 178 13.35 2.45 9.98
N THR A 179 12.12 2.03 10.27
CA THR A 179 11.08 2.92 10.82
C THR A 179 11.54 3.57 12.12
N LEU A 180 12.24 2.85 13.00
CA LEU A 180 12.75 3.44 14.25
C LEU A 180 13.82 4.49 14.03
N ILE A 181 14.75 4.26 13.11
CA ILE A 181 15.75 5.25 12.72
C ILE A 181 15.07 6.49 12.12
N GLN A 182 14.10 6.31 11.24
CA GLN A 182 13.31 7.40 10.66
C GLN A 182 12.56 8.20 11.73
N ILE A 183 11.92 7.55 12.71
CA ILE A 183 11.26 8.24 13.84
C ILE A 183 12.29 9.00 14.69
N ALA A 184 13.47 8.44 14.91
CA ALA A 184 14.54 9.12 15.62
C ALA A 184 15.04 10.36 14.86
N LEU A 185 15.20 10.28 13.54
CA LEU A 185 15.48 11.43 12.68
C LEU A 185 14.42 12.51 12.80
N LYS A 186 13.14 12.13 12.77
CA LYS A 186 12.04 13.06 12.93
C LYS A 186 12.03 13.74 14.30
N TYR A 187 12.31 12.99 15.36
CA TYR A 187 12.49 13.54 16.70
C TYR A 187 13.63 14.59 16.74
N MET A 188 14.69 14.39 16.01
CA MET A 188 15.82 15.35 15.88
C MET A 188 15.51 16.53 14.94
N GLY A 189 14.30 16.59 14.35
CA GLY A 189 13.90 17.67 13.44
C GLY A 189 14.45 17.54 12.02
N VAL A 190 14.84 16.32 11.62
CA VAL A 190 15.40 16.00 10.29
C VAL A 190 14.34 15.27 9.47
N SER A 191 14.42 15.34 8.13
CA SER A 191 13.56 14.57 7.23
C SER A 191 13.76 13.07 7.42
N LEU A 192 12.66 12.31 7.31
CA LEU A 192 12.69 10.84 7.32
C LEU A 192 13.49 10.26 6.15
N ASN A 193 13.59 11.01 5.05
CA ASN A 193 14.23 10.61 3.80
C ASN A 193 15.70 11.12 3.68
N THR A 194 16.30 11.56 4.79
CA THR A 194 17.72 11.95 4.75
C THR A 194 18.61 10.72 4.56
N ASN A 195 19.59 10.83 3.68
CA ASN A 195 20.68 9.86 3.50
C ASN A 195 22.02 10.38 4.06
N ASP A 196 22.00 11.48 4.84
CA ASP A 196 23.20 12.01 5.46
C ASP A 196 23.68 11.09 6.59
N PRO A 197 24.87 10.44 6.44
CA PRO A 197 25.39 9.50 7.43
C PRO A 197 25.59 10.13 8.82
N MET A 198 25.81 11.45 8.90
CA MET A 198 25.95 12.15 10.18
C MET A 198 24.68 12.03 11.02
N TRP A 199 23.52 12.33 10.40
CA TRP A 199 22.22 12.27 11.11
C TRP A 199 21.80 10.84 11.42
N ILE A 200 22.09 9.91 10.51
CA ILE A 200 21.78 8.48 10.70
C ILE A 200 22.60 7.91 11.87
N ASN A 201 23.88 8.23 11.94
CA ASN A 201 24.73 7.86 13.09
C ASN A 201 24.27 8.49 14.41
N GLN A 202 23.69 9.70 14.39
CA GLN A 202 23.12 10.30 15.58
C GLN A 202 21.82 9.58 16.02
N ALA A 203 20.98 9.16 15.08
CA ALA A 203 19.79 8.37 15.36
C ALA A 203 20.17 7.01 15.99
N GLU A 204 21.17 6.33 15.47
CA GLU A 204 21.70 5.09 16.06
C GLU A 204 22.15 5.30 17.51
N LYS A 205 22.98 6.32 17.75
CA LYS A 205 23.47 6.65 19.11
C LYS A 205 22.31 6.93 20.06
N LEU A 206 21.28 7.64 19.60
CA LEU A 206 20.08 7.92 20.41
C LEU A 206 19.38 6.61 20.79
N LEU A 207 19.14 5.72 19.84
CA LEU A 207 18.47 4.44 20.05
C LEU A 207 19.28 3.51 20.94
N LYS A 208 20.60 3.41 20.75
CA LYS A 208 21.51 2.65 21.64
C LYS A 208 21.47 3.16 23.07
N ARG A 209 21.53 4.48 23.27
CA ARG A 209 21.43 5.07 24.61
C ARG A 209 20.10 4.75 25.28
N GLN A 210 19.01 4.79 24.50
CA GLN A 210 17.65 4.56 25.03
C GLN A 210 17.36 3.08 25.27
N LYS A 211 18.10 2.16 24.68
CA LYS A 211 17.88 0.71 24.74
C LYS A 211 17.66 0.19 26.17
N VAL A 212 18.46 0.65 27.12
CA VAL A 212 18.38 0.22 28.54
C VAL A 212 17.02 0.51 29.19
N ASN A 213 16.26 1.46 28.61
CA ASN A 213 14.95 1.87 29.10
C ASN A 213 13.80 1.12 28.37
N ILE A 214 14.10 0.37 27.29
CA ILE A 214 13.10 -0.28 26.47
C ILE A 214 12.79 -1.68 27.00
N LYS A 215 11.51 -1.97 27.15
CA LYS A 215 11.00 -3.28 27.57
C LYS A 215 10.95 -4.27 26.40
N ASP A 216 10.51 -3.80 25.24
CA ASP A 216 10.33 -4.64 24.06
C ASP A 216 10.66 -3.88 22.77
N PHE A 217 11.46 -4.53 21.89
CA PHE A 217 11.80 -4.04 20.56
C PHE A 217 11.00 -4.80 19.50
N GLY A 218 9.68 -4.72 19.57
CA GLY A 218 8.77 -5.26 18.56
C GLY A 218 8.70 -6.78 18.46
N LYS A 219 9.19 -7.50 19.49
CA LYS A 219 9.01 -8.97 19.60
C LYS A 219 7.56 -9.33 19.88
N LYS A 220 6.82 -8.43 20.51
CA LYS A 220 5.41 -8.56 20.84
C LYS A 220 4.61 -7.37 20.28
N ASN A 221 3.30 -7.55 20.16
CA ASN A 221 2.40 -6.47 19.78
C ASN A 221 2.36 -5.41 20.88
N GLY A 222 2.76 -4.17 20.56
CA GLY A 222 2.79 -3.06 21.51
C GLY A 222 1.43 -2.75 22.14
N ILE A 223 0.32 -2.92 21.41
CA ILE A 223 -1.04 -2.77 21.95
C ILE A 223 -1.36 -3.84 22.99
N GLU A 224 -1.01 -5.09 22.75
CA GLU A 224 -1.22 -6.18 23.71
C GLU A 224 -0.43 -5.94 25.00
N LEU A 225 0.82 -5.47 24.87
CA LEU A 225 1.65 -5.12 26.02
C LEU A 225 1.04 -3.98 26.85
N LEU A 226 0.42 -2.98 26.20
CA LEU A 226 -0.31 -1.90 26.87
C LEU A 226 -1.55 -2.42 27.62
N ILE A 227 -2.39 -3.22 26.94
CA ILE A 227 -3.61 -3.81 27.52
C ILE A 227 -3.25 -4.67 28.74
N ASN A 228 -2.20 -5.48 28.64
CA ASN A 228 -1.73 -6.33 29.74
C ASN A 228 -1.01 -5.55 30.88
N GLY A 229 -0.77 -4.24 30.70
CA GLY A 229 -0.05 -3.41 31.70
C GLY A 229 1.45 -3.70 31.78
N GLU A 230 2.00 -4.41 30.82
CA GLU A 230 3.44 -4.68 30.74
C GLU A 230 4.24 -3.41 30.40
N VAL A 231 3.66 -2.53 29.55
CA VAL A 231 4.22 -1.22 29.21
C VAL A 231 3.19 -0.10 29.42
N ASP A 232 3.67 1.14 29.47
CA ASP A 232 2.84 2.34 29.58
C ASP A 232 2.84 3.18 28.29
N LEU A 233 3.83 2.97 27.42
CA LEU A 233 4.03 3.64 26.12
C LEU A 233 4.41 2.63 25.05
N ALA A 234 3.89 2.83 23.83
CA ALA A 234 4.29 2.05 22.66
C ALA A 234 4.28 2.90 21.39
N ILE A 235 5.22 2.62 20.46
CA ILE A 235 5.14 3.09 19.08
C ILE A 235 4.25 2.14 18.31
N VAL A 236 3.19 2.64 17.67
CA VAL A 236 2.24 1.83 16.91
C VAL A 236 1.70 2.59 15.71
N SER A 237 1.19 1.85 14.72
CA SER A 237 0.36 2.43 13.66
C SER A 237 -1.05 2.72 14.18
N ASN A 238 -1.67 3.83 13.76
CA ASN A 238 -3.03 4.19 14.16
C ASN A 238 -4.08 3.18 13.69
N GLU A 239 -3.82 2.41 12.63
CA GLU A 239 -4.71 1.33 12.16
C GLU A 239 -4.94 0.23 13.23
N ASN A 240 -3.99 0.06 14.16
CA ASN A 240 -4.11 -0.89 15.25
C ASN A 240 -5.20 -0.53 16.27
N PHE A 241 -5.72 0.70 16.22
CA PHE A 241 -6.78 1.18 17.13
C PHE A 241 -8.19 0.81 16.71
N LYS A 242 -8.40 0.25 15.53
CA LYS A 242 -9.72 -0.08 14.98
C LYS A 242 -10.62 -0.89 15.92
N ASN A 243 -10.05 -1.81 16.69
CA ASN A 243 -10.80 -2.79 17.51
C ASN A 243 -10.42 -2.76 19.00
N ILE A 244 -9.83 -1.66 19.47
CA ILE A 244 -9.47 -1.55 20.88
C ILE A 244 -10.69 -1.13 21.68
N ASN A 245 -11.14 -2.03 22.58
CA ASN A 245 -12.26 -1.79 23.51
C ASN A 245 -11.79 -1.45 24.93
N ASP A 246 -10.52 -1.13 25.12
CA ASP A 246 -9.97 -0.73 26.43
C ASP A 246 -9.97 0.80 26.54
N ASN A 247 -10.78 1.32 27.46
CA ASN A 247 -10.91 2.76 27.69
C ASN A 247 -9.65 3.41 28.27
N ASP A 248 -8.73 2.63 28.88
CA ASP A 248 -7.47 3.12 29.41
C ASP A 248 -6.41 3.31 28.31
N ILE A 249 -6.60 2.72 27.14
CA ILE A 249 -5.66 2.89 26.04
C ILE A 249 -6.00 4.15 25.23
N GLY A 250 -5.01 5.01 25.02
CA GLY A 250 -5.07 6.21 24.21
C GLY A 250 -4.07 6.17 23.07
N PHE A 251 -4.30 7.04 22.08
CA PHE A 251 -3.38 7.26 20.97
C PHE A 251 -3.19 8.77 20.77
N THR A 252 -1.99 9.15 20.38
CA THR A 252 -1.67 10.54 20.04
C THR A 252 -0.66 10.61 18.90
N PHE A 253 -0.80 11.66 18.08
CA PHE A 253 0.16 12.00 17.05
C PHE A 253 1.23 12.93 17.63
N PRO A 254 2.53 12.57 17.51
CA PRO A 254 3.62 13.40 18.03
C PRO A 254 3.75 14.73 17.28
N ARG A 255 4.03 15.78 18.01
CA ARG A 255 4.15 17.14 17.47
C ARG A 255 5.34 17.35 16.52
N GLU A 256 6.37 16.50 16.63
CA GLU A 256 7.52 16.53 15.72
C GLU A 256 7.16 16.02 14.33
N GLY A 257 6.01 15.37 14.20
CA GLY A 257 5.60 14.65 12.99
C GLY A 257 6.04 13.18 13.03
N SER A 258 5.73 12.45 11.98
CA SER A 258 6.02 11.03 11.85
C SER A 258 5.91 10.57 10.40
N LEU A 259 5.94 9.26 10.22
CA LEU A 259 5.75 8.57 8.97
C LEU A 259 4.26 8.40 8.65
N ILE A 260 3.87 8.77 7.42
CA ILE A 260 2.61 8.38 6.79
C ILE A 260 2.87 7.13 5.97
N TRP A 261 2.00 6.14 6.12
CA TRP A 261 1.88 5.03 5.20
C TRP A 261 0.61 5.16 4.36
N GLN A 262 0.60 4.56 3.18
CA GLN A 262 -0.52 4.64 2.24
C GLN A 262 -0.84 3.26 1.66
N ASP A 263 -2.13 2.95 1.51
CA ASP A 263 -2.57 1.87 0.64
C ASP A 263 -2.97 2.47 -0.71
N CYS A 264 -2.32 2.00 -1.76
CA CYS A 264 -2.47 2.53 -3.10
C CYS A 264 -2.94 1.44 -4.07
N ALA A 265 -3.74 1.84 -5.06
CA ALA A 265 -4.07 0.98 -6.20
C ALA A 265 -3.07 1.17 -7.33
N CYS A 266 -2.72 0.08 -8.00
CA CYS A 266 -1.88 0.06 -9.20
C CYS A 266 -2.35 -0.99 -10.20
N ILE A 267 -1.81 -0.92 -11.42
CA ILE A 267 -2.07 -1.88 -12.50
C ILE A 267 -0.78 -2.63 -12.80
N PRO A 268 -0.71 -3.95 -12.57
CA PRO A 268 0.43 -4.75 -12.99
C PRO A 268 0.65 -4.68 -14.52
N LYS A 269 1.90 -4.63 -14.98
CA LYS A 269 2.22 -4.66 -16.43
C LYS A 269 1.74 -5.91 -17.13
N SER A 270 1.52 -6.99 -16.41
CA SER A 270 1.00 -8.25 -16.94
C SER A 270 -0.50 -8.20 -17.22
N SER A 271 -1.24 -7.21 -16.73
CA SER A 271 -2.67 -7.09 -17.01
C SER A 271 -2.93 -6.78 -18.48
N ILE A 272 -3.83 -7.55 -19.07
CA ILE A 272 -4.35 -7.33 -20.43
C ILE A 272 -5.67 -6.55 -20.43
N LYS A 273 -6.23 -6.23 -19.25
CA LYS A 273 -7.52 -5.53 -19.05
C LYS A 273 -7.30 -4.08 -18.59
N VAL A 274 -6.37 -3.40 -19.22
CA VAL A 274 -5.88 -2.09 -18.79
C VAL A 274 -7.00 -1.06 -18.66
N GLU A 275 -7.94 -0.99 -19.61
CA GLU A 275 -9.05 -0.03 -19.57
C GLU A 275 -10.05 -0.32 -18.45
N GLU A 276 -10.42 -1.59 -18.27
CA GLU A 276 -11.30 -1.99 -17.16
C GLU A 276 -10.63 -1.76 -15.81
N SER A 277 -9.33 -2.00 -15.71
CA SER A 277 -8.54 -1.73 -14.49
C SER A 277 -8.54 -0.23 -14.14
N HIS A 278 -8.39 0.65 -15.11
CA HIS A 278 -8.55 2.10 -14.89
C HIS A 278 -9.98 2.46 -14.45
N SER A 279 -10.99 1.83 -15.04
CA SER A 279 -12.40 2.03 -14.66
C SER A 279 -12.66 1.61 -13.21
N ILE A 280 -12.07 0.51 -12.76
CA ILE A 280 -12.13 0.05 -11.36
C ILE A 280 -11.45 1.08 -10.43
N ILE A 281 -10.24 1.52 -10.75
CA ILE A 281 -9.51 2.52 -9.95
C ILE A 281 -10.30 3.83 -9.88
N ASN A 282 -10.85 4.29 -11.01
CA ASN A 282 -11.71 5.48 -11.05
C ASN A 282 -12.96 5.30 -10.17
N SER A 283 -13.57 4.11 -10.19
CA SER A 283 -14.72 3.78 -9.34
C SER A 283 -14.36 3.72 -7.85
N MET A 284 -13.14 3.30 -7.48
CA MET A 284 -12.66 3.36 -6.09
C MET A 284 -12.59 4.81 -5.59
N LEU A 285 -12.29 5.76 -6.49
CA LEU A 285 -12.23 7.18 -6.18
C LEU A 285 -13.60 7.89 -6.24
N ASP A 286 -14.68 7.21 -6.64
CA ASP A 286 -16.03 7.77 -6.45
C ASP A 286 -16.22 8.14 -4.97
N PRO A 287 -16.71 9.34 -4.63
CA PRO A 287 -16.78 9.79 -3.24
C PRO A 287 -17.51 8.82 -2.30
N LYS A 288 -18.56 8.14 -2.75
CA LYS A 288 -19.31 7.19 -1.93
C LYS A 288 -18.53 5.89 -1.72
N ASN A 289 -17.82 5.42 -2.75
CA ASN A 289 -17.00 4.22 -2.66
C ASN A 289 -15.76 4.48 -1.79
N SER A 290 -15.07 5.59 -2.02
CA SER A 290 -13.89 6.00 -1.24
C SER A 290 -14.25 6.20 0.25
N LYS A 291 -15.38 6.87 0.54
CA LYS A 291 -15.93 6.94 1.90
C LYS A 291 -16.18 5.57 2.51
N SER A 292 -16.80 4.66 1.75
CA SER A 292 -17.09 3.30 2.24
C SER A 292 -15.82 2.53 2.57
N ILE A 293 -14.77 2.66 1.75
CA ILE A 293 -13.45 2.08 2.00
C ILE A 293 -12.89 2.62 3.32
N ALA A 294 -12.78 3.93 3.44
CA ALA A 294 -12.14 4.59 4.57
C ALA A 294 -12.88 4.35 5.91
N GLU A 295 -14.19 4.50 5.92
CA GLU A 295 -15.01 4.24 7.13
C GLU A 295 -14.99 2.76 7.54
N ASN A 296 -14.95 1.82 6.57
CA ASN A 296 -14.83 0.38 6.86
C ASN A 296 -13.46 0.02 7.44
N LEU A 297 -12.40 0.59 6.87
CA LEU A 297 -11.03 0.37 7.33
C LEU A 297 -10.71 1.13 8.62
N GLN A 298 -11.48 2.17 8.98
CA GLN A 298 -11.15 3.12 10.05
C GLN A 298 -9.77 3.75 9.84
N THR A 299 -9.46 4.10 8.59
CA THR A 299 -8.25 4.78 8.15
C THR A 299 -8.64 6.12 7.53
N ALA A 300 -7.70 7.03 7.39
CA ALA A 300 -7.95 8.30 6.72
C ALA A 300 -8.08 8.11 5.20
N THR A 301 -8.86 8.97 4.55
CA THR A 301 -9.00 9.02 3.09
C THR A 301 -8.28 10.24 2.52
N PRO A 302 -7.51 10.08 1.43
CA PRO A 302 -6.95 11.21 0.70
C PRO A 302 -7.99 11.88 -0.22
N ASN A 303 -9.19 11.33 -0.35
CA ASN A 303 -10.25 11.85 -1.22
C ASN A 303 -11.07 12.92 -0.47
N ILE A 304 -10.90 14.20 -0.85
CA ILE A 304 -11.55 15.34 -0.21
C ILE A 304 -13.07 15.31 -0.31
N MET A 305 -13.60 14.84 -1.43
CA MET A 305 -15.06 14.72 -1.63
C MET A 305 -15.65 13.60 -0.78
N ALA A 306 -14.93 12.50 -0.60
CA ALA A 306 -15.33 11.42 0.29
C ALA A 306 -15.31 11.88 1.75
N LEU A 307 -14.28 12.63 2.16
CA LEU A 307 -14.20 13.19 3.50
C LEU A 307 -15.35 14.15 3.76
N ASP A 308 -15.70 15.01 2.79
CA ASP A 308 -16.79 15.98 2.94
C ASP A 308 -18.13 15.32 3.26
N ILE A 309 -18.48 14.25 2.56
CA ILE A 309 -19.74 13.48 2.76
C ILE A 309 -19.67 12.46 3.91
N SER A 310 -18.54 12.32 4.59
CA SER A 310 -18.37 11.36 5.69
C SER A 310 -19.05 11.83 6.97
N LYS A 311 -19.34 10.86 7.86
CA LYS A 311 -19.99 11.14 9.15
C LYS A 311 -19.11 12.06 10.01
N LYS A 312 -19.75 12.93 10.79
CA LYS A 312 -19.07 13.83 11.73
C LYS A 312 -18.17 13.05 12.70
N SER A 313 -18.66 11.94 13.24
CA SER A 313 -17.90 11.07 14.16
C SER A 313 -16.62 10.49 13.55
N TYR A 314 -16.61 10.22 12.23
CA TYR A 314 -15.41 9.79 11.53
C TYR A 314 -14.43 10.96 11.34
N LYS A 315 -14.92 12.12 10.87
CA LYS A 315 -14.08 13.32 10.63
C LYS A 315 -13.43 13.86 11.90
N GLU A 316 -14.08 13.72 13.04
CA GLU A 316 -13.60 14.20 14.34
C GLU A 316 -12.82 13.12 15.13
N ASN A 317 -12.60 11.96 14.53
CA ASN A 317 -11.84 10.90 15.20
C ASN A 317 -10.35 11.23 15.23
N THR A 318 -9.86 11.63 16.41
CA THR A 318 -8.46 12.03 16.61
C THR A 318 -7.45 10.88 16.55
N THR A 319 -7.90 9.62 16.48
CA THR A 319 -7.02 8.47 16.22
C THR A 319 -6.84 8.23 14.72
N ILE A 320 -7.72 8.78 13.87
CA ILE A 320 -7.63 8.69 12.41
C ILE A 320 -6.95 9.93 11.84
N PHE A 321 -7.36 11.11 12.31
CA PHE A 321 -6.92 12.39 11.76
C PHE A 321 -6.10 13.18 12.79
N PRO A 322 -4.81 13.43 12.53
CA PRO A 322 -4.07 14.44 13.27
C PRO A 322 -4.64 15.82 12.94
N ASN A 323 -4.39 16.80 13.83
CA ASN A 323 -4.75 18.18 13.50
C ASN A 323 -3.91 18.71 12.33
N ALA A 324 -4.41 19.77 11.65
CA ALA A 324 -3.81 20.29 10.44
C ALA A 324 -2.34 20.72 10.62
N GLN A 325 -1.97 21.29 11.77
CA GLN A 325 -0.59 21.71 12.03
C GLN A 325 0.38 20.54 12.23
N ILE A 326 -0.13 19.42 12.74
CA ILE A 326 0.67 18.22 12.95
C ILE A 326 0.86 17.47 11.64
N ILE A 327 -0.21 17.30 10.82
CA ILE A 327 -0.14 16.56 9.57
C ILE A 327 0.85 17.17 8.57
N GLU A 328 1.09 18.50 8.61
CA GLU A 328 2.08 19.16 7.75
C GLU A 328 3.53 18.71 8.01
N ARG A 329 3.80 18.15 9.18
CA ARG A 329 5.13 17.64 9.58
C ARG A 329 5.31 16.15 9.29
N TYR A 330 4.28 15.50 8.80
CA TYR A 330 4.32 14.09 8.45
C TYR A 330 4.86 13.92 7.03
N GLU A 331 5.66 12.90 6.84
CA GLU A 331 6.27 12.58 5.56
C GLU A 331 5.94 11.14 5.18
N ASP A 332 5.76 10.90 3.90
CA ASP A 332 5.85 9.55 3.34
C ASP A 332 7.33 9.23 3.07
N THR A 333 7.64 7.96 2.96
CA THR A 333 9.01 7.50 2.80
C THR A 333 9.19 6.79 1.47
N SER A 334 10.37 6.98 0.88
CA SER A 334 10.93 6.07 -0.11
C SER A 334 11.79 5.03 0.61
N THR A 335 11.62 3.78 0.25
CA THR A 335 12.49 2.69 0.71
C THR A 335 13.64 2.44 -0.26
N ILE A 336 13.59 3.06 -1.46
CA ILE A 336 14.66 2.99 -2.44
C ILE A 336 15.67 4.06 -2.12
N LEU A 337 16.42 3.75 -1.14
CA LEU A 337 17.68 4.37 -0.88
C LEU A 337 18.74 3.42 -1.44
N ASP A 338 19.86 3.98 -1.88
CA ASP A 338 21.00 3.26 -2.38
C ASP A 338 21.24 1.94 -1.60
N PHE A 339 21.62 0.86 -2.28
CA PHE A 339 21.95 -0.43 -1.66
C PHE A 339 22.90 -0.29 -0.46
N ASP A 340 23.85 0.63 -0.53
CA ASP A 340 24.78 0.94 0.56
C ASP A 340 24.04 1.52 1.79
N TYR A 341 22.98 2.28 1.57
CA TYR A 341 22.14 2.79 2.67
C TYR A 341 21.34 1.69 3.34
N GLU A 342 20.77 0.77 2.56
CA GLU A 342 20.03 -0.39 3.11
C GLU A 342 20.93 -1.22 4.02
N MET A 343 22.10 -1.59 3.50
CA MET A 343 23.07 -2.35 4.28
C MET A 343 23.50 -1.61 5.55
N MET A 344 23.69 -0.30 5.45
CA MET A 344 24.04 0.53 6.62
C MET A 344 22.92 0.51 7.67
N ILE A 345 21.66 0.60 7.28
CA ILE A 345 20.52 0.56 8.22
C ILE A 345 20.39 -0.81 8.87
N GLU A 346 20.58 -1.90 8.13
CA GLU A 346 20.56 -3.27 8.66
C GLU A 346 21.68 -3.47 9.68
N GLU A 347 22.90 -3.09 9.35
CA GLU A 347 24.06 -3.17 10.25
C GLU A 347 23.83 -2.34 11.53
N MET A 348 23.30 -1.14 11.39
CA MET A 348 22.96 -0.30 12.55
C MET A 348 21.88 -0.93 13.43
N TRP A 349 20.89 -1.56 12.82
CA TRP A 349 19.84 -2.22 13.57
C TRP A 349 20.37 -3.40 14.36
N ASP A 350 21.20 -4.23 13.76
CA ASP A 350 21.88 -5.33 14.44
C ASP A 350 22.76 -4.81 15.59
N ASN A 351 23.53 -3.76 15.34
CA ASN A 351 24.34 -3.08 16.36
C ASN A 351 23.52 -2.51 17.52
N ILE A 352 22.28 -2.03 17.26
CA ILE A 352 21.36 -1.59 18.32
C ILE A 352 20.85 -2.78 19.10
N LEU A 353 20.52 -3.89 18.47
CA LEU A 353 20.01 -5.08 19.14
C LEU A 353 21.08 -5.79 19.97
N ASP A 354 22.34 -5.76 19.55
CA ASP A 354 23.48 -6.44 20.23
C ASP A 354 24.13 -5.60 21.33
N SER A 355 23.88 -4.28 21.39
CA SER A 355 24.46 -3.35 22.37
C SER A 355 23.82 -3.46 23.81
#